data_776158e2165ac87b43b7ffd24e6d90f4
#
_entry.id   776158e2165ac87b43b7ffd24e6d90f4
#
_cell.length_a   1.000
_cell.length_b   1.000
_cell.length_c   1.000
_cell.angle_alpha   90.00
_cell.angle_beta   90.00
_cell.angle_gamma   90.00
#
_symmetry.space_group_name_H-M   'P 1'
#
loop_
_entity.id
_entity.type
_entity.pdbx_description
1 polymer ?
#
loop_
_entity_poly.entity_id
_entity_poly.type
_entity_poly.pdbx_seq_one_letter_code
_entity_poly.pdbx_strand_id
1 'polypeptide(L)'
;MDQAAFTLADLDALTAFDTPTICNALELLAPETRGHGYTTQPMVCGFPQMKPVIGYARTACIRSAQPGTLSASAQNDLRNDYYRSIDTGPKPSLVVIQDLDADPGTGAFWGEVQSAIHVGLGARGLLTNGSVRDLDQWAPGFQFLAGRISASHAYARPVSVGGEVEVFGLHVRTGDLLHADRHGAVIVPPALVRALPDAAREIASRESSILKVARGPGCTAENLIEAFRHLDAIH
;
A
#
# COMPACT_ATOMS: atom_id res chain seq x y z
N MET A 1 9.82 -6.69 26.61
CA MET A 1 10.42 -5.37 26.39
C MET A 1 9.37 -4.53 25.72
N ASP A 2 8.96 -3.48 26.41
CA ASP A 2 7.98 -2.53 25.91
C ASP A 2 8.60 -1.80 24.70
N GLN A 3 8.26 -2.21 23.48
CA GLN A 3 8.66 -1.48 22.29
C GLN A 3 7.90 -0.15 22.37
N ALA A 4 8.60 0.91 22.72
CA ALA A 4 8.04 2.25 22.69
C ALA A 4 7.39 2.47 21.33
N ALA A 5 6.07 2.58 21.33
CA ALA A 5 5.27 2.77 20.13
C ALA A 5 5.89 3.90 19.29
N PHE A 6 6.12 3.65 17.98
CA PHE A 6 6.56 4.71 17.08
C PHE A 6 5.47 5.78 16.96
N THR A 7 5.89 6.99 16.69
CA THR A 7 5.03 8.18 16.61
C THR A 7 4.50 8.37 15.19
N LEU A 8 3.52 9.25 15.02
CA LEU A 8 3.08 9.69 13.68
C LEU A 8 4.24 10.29 12.87
N ALA A 9 5.16 11.01 13.53
CA ALA A 9 6.34 11.56 12.86
C ALA A 9 7.29 10.47 12.34
N ASP A 10 7.43 9.35 13.06
CA ASP A 10 8.21 8.20 12.58
C ASP A 10 7.59 7.58 11.31
N LEU A 11 6.25 7.52 11.24
CA LEU A 11 5.54 7.06 10.04
C LEU A 11 5.68 8.05 8.88
N ASP A 12 5.48 9.34 9.14
CA ASP A 12 5.57 10.37 8.11
C ASP A 12 6.97 10.47 7.52
N ALA A 13 8.02 10.18 8.29
CA ALA A 13 9.40 10.12 7.79
C ALA A 13 9.59 9.08 6.66
N LEU A 14 8.83 7.97 6.68
CA LEU A 14 8.90 6.95 5.63
C LEU A 14 8.28 7.42 4.31
N THR A 15 7.37 8.40 4.33
CA THR A 15 6.78 8.94 3.10
C THR A 15 7.75 9.78 2.26
N ALA A 16 8.96 10.02 2.75
CA ALA A 16 10.03 10.65 1.98
C ALA A 16 10.70 9.69 0.97
N PHE A 17 10.48 8.39 1.10
CA PHE A 17 11.07 7.34 0.27
C PHE A 17 9.97 6.62 -0.51
N ASP A 18 10.26 6.24 -1.75
CA ASP A 18 9.33 5.43 -2.54
C ASP A 18 9.30 3.97 -2.04
N THR A 19 8.26 3.23 -2.43
CA THR A 19 8.06 1.84 -1.99
C THR A 19 9.22 0.92 -2.39
N PRO A 20 9.83 1.01 -3.58
CA PRO A 20 11.04 0.26 -3.91
C PRO A 20 12.22 0.52 -2.96
N THR A 21 12.45 1.78 -2.60
CA THR A 21 13.51 2.14 -1.62
C THR A 21 13.22 1.54 -0.25
N ILE A 22 11.96 1.55 0.19
CA ILE A 22 11.55 0.89 1.45
C ILE A 22 11.77 -0.64 1.36
N CYS A 23 11.46 -1.29 0.24
CA CYS A 23 11.74 -2.72 0.04
C CYS A 23 13.24 -3.01 0.15
N ASN A 24 14.08 -2.24 -0.54
CA ASN A 24 15.53 -2.38 -0.46
C ASN A 24 16.06 -2.19 0.98
N ALA A 25 15.52 -1.20 1.70
CA ALA A 25 15.89 -0.93 3.10
C ALA A 25 15.44 -2.07 4.05
N LEU A 26 14.26 -2.67 3.78
CA LEU A 26 13.81 -3.86 4.50
C LEU A 26 14.76 -5.03 4.27
N GLU A 27 15.16 -5.30 3.03
CA GLU A 27 16.11 -6.37 2.70
C GLU A 27 17.49 -6.16 3.35
N LEU A 28 17.92 -4.91 3.52
CA LEU A 28 19.17 -4.60 4.22
C LEU A 28 19.07 -4.90 5.72
N LEU A 29 17.95 -4.56 6.36
CA LEU A 29 17.72 -4.72 7.79
C LEU A 29 17.27 -6.12 8.20
N ALA A 30 16.57 -6.81 7.31
CA ALA A 30 15.93 -8.11 7.52
C ALA A 30 15.97 -8.91 6.21
N PRO A 31 17.11 -9.52 5.85
CA PRO A 31 17.32 -10.20 4.56
C PRO A 31 16.29 -11.30 4.25
N GLU A 32 15.66 -11.84 5.28
CA GLU A 32 14.55 -12.79 5.14
C GLU A 32 13.31 -12.22 4.47
N THR A 33 13.16 -10.89 4.39
CA THR A 33 12.03 -10.24 3.70
C THR A 33 12.14 -10.26 2.18
N ARG A 34 13.31 -10.64 1.66
CA ARG A 34 13.54 -10.69 0.22
C ARG A 34 12.59 -11.64 -0.46
N GLY A 35 11.87 -11.13 -1.47
CA GLY A 35 10.97 -11.91 -2.31
C GLY A 35 9.54 -12.08 -1.78
N HIS A 36 9.17 -11.48 -0.66
CA HIS A 36 7.81 -11.55 -0.12
C HIS A 36 7.41 -10.29 0.67
N GLY A 37 6.13 -10.17 1.05
CA GLY A 37 5.63 -9.05 1.82
C GLY A 37 5.31 -7.79 0.99
N TYR A 38 5.32 -7.87 -0.33
CA TYR A 38 4.96 -6.78 -1.24
C TYR A 38 4.04 -7.25 -2.37
N THR A 39 3.39 -6.30 -3.04
CA THR A 39 2.50 -6.58 -4.17
C THR A 39 3.30 -7.02 -5.41
N THR A 40 2.81 -8.04 -6.13
CA THR A 40 3.50 -8.66 -7.27
C THR A 40 2.69 -8.63 -8.57
N GLN A 41 1.43 -8.16 -8.54
CA GLN A 41 0.54 -8.15 -9.70
C GLN A 41 0.32 -6.72 -10.20
N PRO A 42 -0.04 -6.55 -11.50
CA PRO A 42 -0.34 -5.25 -12.07
C PRO A 42 -1.53 -4.56 -11.37
N MET A 43 -1.46 -3.22 -11.29
CA MET A 43 -2.50 -2.40 -10.67
C MET A 43 -2.60 -1.01 -11.33
N VAL A 44 -3.72 -0.35 -11.13
CA VAL A 44 -3.94 1.05 -11.52
C VAL A 44 -3.66 1.94 -10.31
N CYS A 45 -2.72 2.89 -10.45
CA CYS A 45 -2.49 3.93 -9.47
C CYS A 45 -3.25 5.19 -9.83
N GLY A 46 -4.06 5.73 -8.89
CA GLY A 46 -4.87 6.90 -9.14
C GLY A 46 -4.07 8.19 -9.26
N PHE A 47 -3.14 8.37 -8.35
CA PHE A 47 -2.38 9.62 -8.23
C PHE A 47 -0.87 9.35 -8.20
N PRO A 48 -0.26 9.03 -9.36
CA PRO A 48 1.14 8.61 -9.41
C PRO A 48 2.15 9.70 -9.00
N GLN A 49 1.69 10.96 -8.88
CA GLN A 49 2.52 12.09 -8.43
C GLN A 49 2.38 12.38 -6.92
N MET A 50 1.45 11.71 -6.24
CA MET A 50 1.37 11.83 -4.78
C MET A 50 2.58 11.20 -4.11
N LYS A 51 2.94 11.77 -2.95
CA LYS A 51 3.89 11.12 -2.05
C LYS A 51 3.35 9.75 -1.62
N PRO A 52 4.23 8.82 -1.27
CA PRO A 52 3.83 7.57 -0.67
C PRO A 52 2.90 7.77 0.52
N VAL A 53 2.01 6.83 0.74
CA VAL A 53 1.12 6.79 1.90
C VAL A 53 1.53 5.65 2.81
N ILE A 54 1.37 5.86 4.11
CA ILE A 54 1.63 4.84 5.13
C ILE A 54 0.47 4.79 6.11
N GLY A 55 0.11 3.60 6.56
CA GLY A 55 -0.97 3.45 7.53
C GLY A 55 -1.23 2.00 7.91
N TYR A 56 -2.01 1.86 8.97
CA TYR A 56 -2.44 0.56 9.47
C TYR A 56 -3.55 -0.01 8.61
N ALA A 57 -3.39 -1.25 8.16
CA ALA A 57 -4.38 -1.95 7.34
C ALA A 57 -5.73 -2.06 8.03
N ARG A 58 -6.79 -1.75 7.30
CA ARG A 58 -8.19 -2.03 7.61
C ARG A 58 -8.72 -2.92 6.51
N THR A 59 -8.91 -4.18 6.83
CA THR A 59 -9.23 -5.21 5.84
C THR A 59 -10.74 -5.47 5.79
N ALA A 60 -11.23 -5.76 4.59
CA ALA A 60 -12.58 -6.25 4.36
C ALA A 60 -12.63 -7.02 3.04
N CYS A 61 -13.67 -7.82 2.86
CA CYS A 61 -13.97 -8.41 1.57
C CYS A 61 -15.29 -7.85 1.01
N ILE A 62 -15.34 -7.75 -0.31
CA ILE A 62 -16.54 -7.35 -1.07
C ILE A 62 -16.91 -8.41 -2.12
N ARG A 63 -18.12 -8.30 -2.63
CA ARG A 63 -18.57 -8.86 -3.91
C ARG A 63 -19.35 -7.82 -4.69
N SER A 64 -19.30 -7.91 -5.99
CA SER A 64 -19.90 -6.92 -6.88
C SER A 64 -20.69 -7.50 -8.05
N ALA A 65 -20.43 -8.74 -8.48
CA ALA A 65 -20.96 -9.30 -9.73
C ALA A 65 -22.42 -9.76 -9.61
N GLN A 66 -22.87 -10.17 -8.42
CA GLN A 66 -24.22 -10.72 -8.21
C GLN A 66 -24.91 -10.07 -7.01
N PRO A 67 -26.26 -10.05 -6.99
CA PRO A 67 -27.03 -9.57 -5.83
C PRO A 67 -26.63 -10.30 -4.54
N GLY A 68 -26.75 -9.60 -3.39
CA GLY A 68 -26.55 -10.19 -2.07
C GLY A 68 -27.72 -11.12 -1.68
N THR A 69 -27.40 -12.06 -0.79
CA THR A 69 -28.40 -13.01 -0.22
C THR A 69 -28.86 -12.60 1.18
N LEU A 70 -28.20 -11.63 1.81
CA LEU A 70 -28.59 -11.10 3.12
C LEU A 70 -29.85 -10.23 3.02
N SER A 71 -30.64 -10.16 4.11
CA SER A 71 -31.69 -9.17 4.24
C SER A 71 -31.13 -7.75 4.19
N ALA A 72 -31.93 -6.76 3.85
CA ALA A 72 -31.53 -5.36 3.84
C ALA A 72 -30.99 -4.89 5.21
N SER A 73 -31.60 -5.34 6.30
CA SER A 73 -31.12 -5.04 7.67
C SER A 73 -29.73 -5.62 7.90
N ALA A 74 -29.54 -6.92 7.66
CA ALA A 74 -28.23 -7.57 7.87
C ALA A 74 -27.13 -6.97 6.98
N GLN A 75 -27.45 -6.57 5.74
CA GLN A 75 -26.48 -5.90 4.88
C GLN A 75 -26.14 -4.50 5.39
N ASN A 76 -27.10 -3.77 5.96
CA ASN A 76 -26.84 -2.48 6.60
C ASN A 76 -25.98 -2.63 7.85
N ASP A 77 -26.22 -3.64 8.68
CA ASP A 77 -25.43 -3.91 9.88
C ASP A 77 -23.98 -4.21 9.50
N LEU A 78 -23.75 -5.05 8.50
CA LEU A 78 -22.40 -5.34 8.00
C LEU A 78 -21.70 -4.10 7.45
N ARG A 79 -22.40 -3.23 6.73
CA ARG A 79 -21.85 -1.95 6.27
C ARG A 79 -21.49 -1.03 7.43
N ASN A 80 -22.35 -0.98 8.46
CA ASN A 80 -22.07 -0.17 9.64
C ASN A 80 -20.86 -0.70 10.42
N ASP A 81 -20.70 -2.01 10.53
CA ASP A 81 -19.54 -2.63 11.16
C ASP A 81 -18.26 -2.36 10.35
N TYR A 82 -18.35 -2.34 9.03
CA TYR A 82 -17.25 -1.93 8.18
C TYR A 82 -16.79 -0.50 8.50
N TYR A 83 -17.68 0.48 8.53
CA TYR A 83 -17.29 1.85 8.86
C TYR A 83 -16.77 1.99 10.30
N ARG A 84 -17.37 1.29 11.27
CA ARG A 84 -16.85 1.25 12.66
C ARG A 84 -15.42 0.70 12.71
N SER A 85 -15.10 -0.33 11.92
CA SER A 85 -13.76 -0.91 11.86
C SER A 85 -12.72 0.07 11.34
N ILE A 86 -13.09 0.97 10.40
CA ILE A 86 -12.22 2.04 9.92
C ILE A 86 -12.04 3.11 11.00
N ASP A 87 -13.12 3.53 11.66
CA ASP A 87 -13.13 4.62 12.64
C ASP A 87 -12.35 4.29 13.90
N THR A 88 -12.57 3.11 14.48
CA THR A 88 -12.02 2.74 15.81
C THR A 88 -10.57 2.27 15.81
N GLY A 89 -9.97 2.03 14.66
CA GLY A 89 -8.62 1.51 14.58
C GLY A 89 -7.51 2.55 14.73
N PRO A 90 -6.23 2.13 14.88
CA PRO A 90 -5.09 3.04 14.87
C PRO A 90 -5.02 3.83 13.57
N LYS A 91 -4.56 5.09 13.69
CA LYS A 91 -4.43 6.06 12.59
C LYS A 91 -2.95 6.42 12.37
N PRO A 92 -2.58 6.80 11.14
CA PRO A 92 -3.40 6.79 9.92
C PRO A 92 -3.70 5.37 9.47
N SER A 93 -4.76 5.18 8.67
CA SER A 93 -5.09 3.86 8.14
C SER A 93 -5.00 3.79 6.61
N LEU A 94 -4.76 2.57 6.10
CA LEU A 94 -4.92 2.19 4.71
C LEU A 94 -5.99 1.11 4.63
N VAL A 95 -6.94 1.30 3.74
CA VAL A 95 -8.03 0.34 3.56
C VAL A 95 -7.60 -0.71 2.54
N VAL A 96 -7.70 -1.98 2.89
CA VAL A 96 -7.32 -3.10 2.02
C VAL A 96 -8.56 -3.96 1.79
N ILE A 97 -9.07 -3.94 0.56
CA ILE A 97 -10.31 -4.62 0.22
C ILE A 97 -10.08 -5.67 -0.86
N GLN A 98 -10.39 -6.91 -0.53
CA GLN A 98 -10.41 -8.00 -1.50
C GLN A 98 -11.81 -8.13 -2.12
N ASP A 99 -11.91 -8.05 -3.43
CA ASP A 99 -13.09 -8.49 -4.19
C ASP A 99 -12.98 -10.00 -4.42
N LEU A 100 -13.95 -10.75 -3.86
CA LEU A 100 -14.01 -12.21 -3.89
C LEU A 100 -14.73 -12.79 -5.10
N ASP A 101 -15.11 -11.96 -6.07
CA ASP A 101 -15.72 -12.45 -7.30
C ASP A 101 -14.67 -13.16 -8.18
N ALA A 102 -15.13 -14.12 -8.99
CA ALA A 102 -14.25 -14.84 -9.91
C ALA A 102 -13.58 -13.92 -10.95
N ASP A 103 -14.24 -12.80 -11.29
CA ASP A 103 -13.70 -11.68 -12.07
C ASP A 103 -13.77 -10.40 -11.20
N PRO A 104 -12.74 -10.12 -10.38
CA PRO A 104 -12.77 -9.00 -9.46
C PRO A 104 -12.93 -7.65 -10.16
N GLY A 105 -13.73 -6.76 -9.57
CA GLY A 105 -13.95 -5.42 -10.09
C GLY A 105 -15.05 -5.31 -11.16
N THR A 106 -15.93 -6.29 -11.27
CA THR A 106 -17.16 -6.18 -12.09
C THR A 106 -17.95 -4.92 -11.72
N GLY A 107 -18.08 -4.61 -10.43
CA GLY A 107 -18.67 -3.38 -9.92
C GLY A 107 -17.73 -2.61 -9.00
N ALA A 108 -17.69 -1.29 -9.17
CA ALA A 108 -16.87 -0.42 -8.33
C ALA A 108 -17.55 -0.16 -6.98
N PHE A 109 -16.95 -0.66 -5.90
CA PHE A 109 -17.32 -0.28 -4.54
C PHE A 109 -16.84 1.14 -4.22
N TRP A 110 -15.77 1.59 -4.86
CA TRP A 110 -15.08 2.83 -4.61
C TRP A 110 -15.36 3.91 -5.66
N GLY A 111 -15.60 5.11 -5.18
CA GLY A 111 -15.81 6.33 -5.96
C GLY A 111 -15.78 7.55 -5.05
N GLU A 112 -16.39 8.66 -5.49
CA GLU A 112 -16.45 9.94 -4.75
C GLU A 112 -16.90 9.75 -3.29
N VAL A 113 -18.06 9.14 -3.07
CA VAL A 113 -18.66 9.01 -1.73
C VAL A 113 -17.78 8.19 -0.80
N GLN A 114 -17.27 7.05 -1.27
CA GLN A 114 -16.45 6.19 -0.43
C GLN A 114 -15.10 6.84 -0.11
N SER A 115 -14.46 7.48 -1.08
CA SER A 115 -13.20 8.18 -0.84
C SER A 115 -13.37 9.32 0.19
N ALA A 116 -14.45 10.11 0.09
CA ALA A 116 -14.76 11.18 1.04
C ALA A 116 -15.04 10.66 2.45
N ILE A 117 -15.85 9.59 2.59
CA ILE A 117 -16.12 8.95 3.88
C ILE A 117 -14.81 8.51 4.54
N HIS A 118 -13.94 7.84 3.79
CA HIS A 118 -12.72 7.26 4.35
C HIS A 118 -11.68 8.31 4.74
N VAL A 119 -11.58 9.40 3.99
CA VAL A 119 -10.80 10.59 4.43
C VAL A 119 -11.35 11.12 5.75
N GLY A 120 -12.67 11.29 5.87
CA GLY A 120 -13.34 11.72 7.10
C GLY A 120 -13.06 10.79 8.29
N LEU A 121 -12.92 9.49 8.04
CA LEU A 121 -12.57 8.48 9.04
C LEU A 121 -11.05 8.32 9.26
N GLY A 122 -10.21 9.16 8.65
CA GLY A 122 -8.76 9.21 8.87
C GLY A 122 -7.95 8.16 8.09
N ALA A 123 -8.50 7.62 7.00
CA ALA A 123 -7.75 6.79 6.07
C ALA A 123 -6.99 7.66 5.05
N ARG A 124 -5.80 7.20 4.62
CA ARG A 124 -4.93 7.89 3.65
C ARG A 124 -4.96 7.26 2.26
N GLY A 125 -5.51 6.07 2.13
CA GLY A 125 -5.56 5.40 0.83
C GLY A 125 -6.23 4.04 0.85
N LEU A 126 -6.31 3.48 -0.36
CA LEU A 126 -6.96 2.22 -0.70
C LEU A 126 -6.00 1.30 -1.44
N LEU A 127 -6.05 0.02 -1.11
CA LEU A 127 -5.50 -1.08 -1.89
C LEU A 127 -6.64 -2.08 -2.16
N THR A 128 -6.96 -2.38 -3.44
CA THR A 128 -8.03 -3.33 -3.78
C THR A 128 -7.78 -4.00 -5.13
N ASN A 129 -7.99 -5.31 -5.22
CA ASN A 129 -8.05 -6.01 -6.50
C ASN A 129 -9.39 -5.76 -7.26
N GLY A 130 -10.35 -5.10 -6.60
CA GLY A 130 -11.60 -4.64 -7.20
C GLY A 130 -11.43 -3.41 -8.07
N SER A 131 -12.53 -2.71 -8.36
CA SER A 131 -12.54 -1.54 -9.24
C SER A 131 -12.93 -0.24 -8.53
N VAL A 132 -12.58 0.87 -9.19
CA VAL A 132 -12.88 2.25 -8.79
C VAL A 132 -13.60 3.01 -9.91
N ARG A 133 -14.31 4.09 -9.55
CA ARG A 133 -14.99 5.00 -10.48
C ARG A 133 -14.90 6.46 -9.98
N ASP A 134 -15.56 7.39 -10.62
CA ASP A 134 -15.68 8.82 -10.25
C ASP A 134 -14.29 9.47 -10.05
N LEU A 135 -13.36 9.23 -10.98
CA LEU A 135 -11.94 9.59 -10.83
C LEU A 135 -11.72 11.09 -10.63
N ASP A 136 -12.51 11.94 -11.33
CA ASP A 136 -12.38 13.39 -11.26
C ASP A 136 -12.96 13.98 -9.97
N GLN A 137 -13.80 13.22 -9.25
CA GLN A 137 -14.44 13.60 -7.98
C GLN A 137 -13.83 12.88 -6.78
N TRP A 138 -12.71 12.18 -6.97
CA TRP A 138 -12.03 11.47 -5.90
C TRP A 138 -11.56 12.42 -4.79
N ALA A 139 -11.72 12.01 -3.53
CA ALA A 139 -11.37 12.87 -2.39
C ALA A 139 -9.89 13.27 -2.42
N PRO A 140 -9.56 14.56 -2.33
CA PRO A 140 -8.18 15.03 -2.36
C PRO A 140 -7.32 14.40 -1.26
N GLY A 141 -6.09 13.99 -1.62
CA GLY A 141 -5.14 13.41 -0.68
C GLY A 141 -5.37 11.94 -0.32
N PHE A 142 -6.36 11.29 -0.94
CA PHE A 142 -6.64 9.87 -0.75
C PHE A 142 -6.12 9.07 -1.95
N GLN A 143 -5.00 8.35 -1.77
CA GLN A 143 -4.40 7.51 -2.82
C GLN A 143 -5.23 6.24 -3.04
N PHE A 144 -5.26 5.74 -4.29
CA PHE A 144 -5.72 4.38 -4.53
C PHE A 144 -4.79 3.57 -5.44
N LEU A 145 -4.71 2.28 -5.12
CA LEU A 145 -4.16 1.22 -5.96
C LEU A 145 -5.29 0.21 -6.19
N ALA A 146 -5.75 0.08 -7.41
CA ALA A 146 -6.94 -0.70 -7.76
C ALA A 146 -6.67 -1.67 -8.90
N GLY A 147 -7.46 -2.73 -8.99
CA GLY A 147 -7.36 -3.71 -10.09
C GLY A 147 -7.75 -3.12 -11.43
N ARG A 148 -8.82 -2.32 -11.44
CA ARG A 148 -9.31 -1.67 -12.68
C ARG A 148 -10.24 -0.49 -12.40
N ILE A 149 -10.62 0.20 -13.45
CA ILE A 149 -11.67 1.23 -13.46
C ILE A 149 -12.95 0.60 -14.02
N SER A 150 -14.10 0.89 -13.42
CA SER A 150 -15.42 0.42 -13.87
C SER A 150 -16.44 1.55 -13.89
N ALA A 151 -17.38 1.51 -14.80
CA ALA A 151 -18.39 2.56 -14.95
C ALA A 151 -19.56 2.43 -13.95
N SER A 152 -19.80 1.25 -13.37
CA SER A 152 -20.94 0.96 -12.53
C SER A 152 -20.54 0.40 -11.18
N HIS A 153 -21.32 0.67 -10.14
CA HIS A 153 -21.17 -0.04 -8.85
C HIS A 153 -21.77 -1.46 -8.87
N ALA A 154 -22.56 -1.80 -9.89
CA ALA A 154 -23.29 -3.07 -9.95
C ALA A 154 -23.93 -3.45 -8.59
N TYR A 155 -23.55 -4.60 -8.03
CA TYR A 155 -24.03 -5.08 -6.73
C TYR A 155 -22.96 -4.98 -5.63
N ALA A 156 -22.03 -4.03 -5.76
CA ALA A 156 -20.88 -3.89 -4.85
C ALA A 156 -21.32 -3.69 -3.40
N ARG A 157 -20.85 -4.55 -2.52
CA ARG A 157 -21.21 -4.57 -1.10
C ARG A 157 -20.13 -5.26 -0.27
N PRO A 158 -19.94 -4.90 1.01
CA PRO A 158 -19.12 -5.68 1.92
C PRO A 158 -19.79 -7.03 2.21
N VAL A 159 -18.98 -8.07 2.32
CA VAL A 159 -19.41 -9.43 2.68
C VAL A 159 -18.71 -9.94 3.94
N SER A 160 -17.55 -9.36 4.30
CA SER A 160 -16.89 -9.57 5.60
C SER A 160 -16.07 -8.36 5.98
N VAL A 161 -15.78 -8.23 7.27
CA VAL A 161 -14.98 -7.15 7.85
C VAL A 161 -13.88 -7.73 8.71
N GLY A 162 -12.67 -7.21 8.59
CA GLY A 162 -11.49 -7.73 9.28
C GLY A 162 -10.94 -9.00 8.64
N GLY A 163 -10.03 -9.67 9.39
CA GLY A 163 -9.39 -10.89 8.92
C GLY A 163 -8.23 -10.67 7.97
N GLU A 164 -7.78 -11.75 7.36
CA GLU A 164 -6.75 -11.76 6.34
C GLU A 164 -7.38 -11.63 4.95
N VAL A 165 -6.77 -10.82 4.10
CA VAL A 165 -7.16 -10.65 2.70
C VAL A 165 -5.93 -10.82 1.80
N GLU A 166 -6.15 -11.18 0.54
CA GLU A 166 -5.11 -11.21 -0.49
C GLU A 166 -5.43 -10.18 -1.57
N VAL A 167 -4.52 -9.24 -1.80
CA VAL A 167 -4.66 -8.21 -2.83
C VAL A 167 -3.34 -8.07 -3.60
N PHE A 168 -3.37 -8.29 -4.91
CA PHE A 168 -2.20 -8.26 -5.79
C PHE A 168 -1.06 -9.20 -5.36
N GLY A 169 -1.39 -10.38 -4.82
CA GLY A 169 -0.41 -11.35 -4.31
C GLY A 169 0.16 -11.01 -2.93
N LEU A 170 -0.32 -9.94 -2.30
CA LEU A 170 0.05 -9.55 -0.94
C LEU A 170 -1.02 -10.00 0.05
N HIS A 171 -0.64 -10.85 1.00
CA HIS A 171 -1.47 -11.23 2.14
C HIS A 171 -1.38 -10.17 3.23
N VAL A 172 -2.53 -9.60 3.63
CA VAL A 172 -2.61 -8.49 4.59
C VAL A 172 -3.61 -8.82 5.69
N ARG A 173 -3.22 -8.60 6.93
CA ARG A 173 -4.11 -8.70 8.11
C ARG A 173 -4.48 -7.33 8.62
N THR A 174 -5.65 -7.21 9.20
CA THR A 174 -6.03 -5.99 9.92
C THR A 174 -4.97 -5.65 10.98
N GLY A 175 -4.45 -4.43 10.90
CA GLY A 175 -3.42 -3.93 11.81
C GLY A 175 -1.99 -4.00 11.26
N ASP A 176 -1.74 -4.69 10.17
CA ASP A 176 -0.45 -4.62 9.48
C ASP A 176 -0.15 -3.18 9.09
N LEU A 177 1.11 -2.77 9.20
CA LEU A 177 1.53 -1.46 8.71
C LEU A 177 1.95 -1.58 7.25
N LEU A 178 1.35 -0.77 6.39
CA LEU A 178 1.62 -0.75 4.95
C LEU A 178 2.23 0.57 4.52
N HIS A 179 3.22 0.49 3.66
CA HIS A 179 3.72 1.61 2.84
C HIS A 179 3.30 1.38 1.39
N ALA A 180 2.79 2.39 0.71
CA ALA A 180 2.28 2.24 -0.65
C ALA A 180 2.46 3.52 -1.47
N ASP A 181 2.79 3.32 -2.75
CA ASP A 181 2.84 4.37 -3.78
C ASP A 181 2.52 3.78 -5.17
N ARG A 182 2.84 4.52 -6.23
CA ARG A 182 2.61 4.11 -7.62
C ARG A 182 3.28 2.78 -8.02
N HIS A 183 4.27 2.31 -7.28
CA HIS A 183 4.96 1.04 -7.58
C HIS A 183 4.29 -0.16 -6.92
N GLY A 184 3.40 0.07 -5.94
CA GLY A 184 2.71 -0.97 -5.20
C GLY A 184 2.70 -0.71 -3.71
N ALA A 185 2.56 -1.79 -2.93
CA ALA A 185 2.55 -1.74 -1.48
C ALA A 185 3.47 -2.81 -0.87
N VAL A 186 3.98 -2.51 0.32
CA VAL A 186 4.81 -3.43 1.12
C VAL A 186 4.38 -3.37 2.58
N ILE A 187 4.42 -4.52 3.26
CA ILE A 187 4.24 -4.59 4.72
C ILE A 187 5.54 -4.14 5.40
N VAL A 188 5.40 -3.21 6.33
CA VAL A 188 6.49 -2.69 7.15
C VAL A 188 6.44 -3.33 8.53
N PRO A 189 7.43 -4.18 8.91
CA PRO A 189 7.49 -4.70 10.27
C PRO A 189 7.61 -3.55 11.30
N PRO A 190 6.73 -3.50 12.32
CA PRO A 190 6.75 -2.41 13.30
C PRO A 190 8.11 -2.19 13.98
N ALA A 191 8.87 -3.27 14.20
CA ALA A 191 10.20 -3.21 14.80
C ALA A 191 11.23 -2.42 13.98
N LEU A 192 11.02 -2.30 12.66
CA LEU A 192 11.97 -1.67 11.73
C LEU A 192 11.64 -0.21 11.40
N VAL A 193 10.45 0.30 11.77
CA VAL A 193 9.96 1.64 11.38
C VAL A 193 11.01 2.72 11.61
N ARG A 194 11.68 2.74 12.76
CA ARG A 194 12.67 3.77 13.11
C ARG A 194 14.01 3.61 12.42
N ALA A 195 14.38 2.39 12.04
CA ALA A 195 15.66 2.12 11.38
C ALA A 195 15.59 2.33 9.85
N LEU A 196 14.40 2.20 9.26
CA LEU A 196 14.20 2.29 7.81
C LEU A 196 14.69 3.60 7.18
N PRO A 197 14.47 4.82 7.76
CA PRO A 197 14.96 6.05 7.14
C PRO A 197 16.49 6.10 6.99
N ASP A 198 17.24 5.56 7.95
CA ASP A 198 18.69 5.50 7.87
C ASP A 198 19.14 4.47 6.85
N ALA A 199 18.56 3.27 6.86
CA ALA A 199 18.82 2.23 5.86
C ALA A 199 18.51 2.71 4.43
N ALA A 200 17.39 3.43 4.23
CA ALA A 200 17.03 3.99 2.94
C ALA A 200 18.04 5.03 2.46
N ARG A 201 18.55 5.91 3.35
CA ARG A 201 19.60 6.87 3.03
C ARG A 201 20.92 6.18 2.69
N GLU A 202 21.27 5.13 3.40
CA GLU A 202 22.46 4.33 3.13
C GLU A 202 22.41 3.72 1.72
N ILE A 203 21.29 3.10 1.33
CA ILE A 203 21.09 2.55 -0.02
C ILE A 203 21.21 3.65 -1.07
N ALA A 204 20.53 4.78 -0.90
CA ALA A 204 20.61 5.90 -1.82
C ALA A 204 22.06 6.43 -1.96
N SER A 205 22.83 6.45 -0.89
CA SER A 205 24.24 6.82 -0.91
C SER A 205 25.09 5.83 -1.73
N ARG A 206 24.87 4.53 -1.52
CA ARG A 206 25.56 3.46 -2.29
C ARG A 206 25.22 3.55 -3.78
N GLU A 207 23.94 3.66 -4.13
CA GLU A 207 23.50 3.78 -5.51
C GLU A 207 24.02 5.05 -6.20
N SER A 208 24.14 6.16 -5.46
CA SER A 208 24.62 7.44 -5.99
C SER A 208 26.03 7.34 -6.59
N SER A 209 26.90 6.52 -6.03
CA SER A 209 28.26 6.30 -6.54
C SER A 209 28.27 5.60 -7.88
N ILE A 210 27.42 4.56 -8.06
CA ILE A 210 27.25 3.87 -9.35
C ILE A 210 26.59 4.81 -10.37
N LEU A 211 25.53 5.52 -9.95
CA LEU A 211 24.80 6.44 -10.83
C LEU A 211 25.70 7.59 -11.32
N LYS A 212 26.63 8.06 -10.50
CA LYS A 212 27.61 9.08 -10.89
C LYS A 212 28.50 8.58 -12.05
N VAL A 213 28.93 7.32 -12.01
CA VAL A 213 29.70 6.71 -13.10
C VAL A 213 28.81 6.50 -14.32
N ALA A 214 27.63 5.90 -14.12
CA ALA A 214 26.70 5.54 -15.21
C ALA A 214 26.20 6.76 -15.99
N ARG A 215 26.00 7.90 -15.32
CA ARG A 215 25.51 9.15 -15.93
C ARG A 215 26.63 10.09 -16.36
N GLY A 216 27.89 9.75 -16.05
CA GLY A 216 29.05 10.56 -16.39
C GLY A 216 29.46 10.42 -17.85
N PRO A 217 30.16 11.43 -18.43
CA PRO A 217 30.79 11.31 -19.73
C PRO A 217 31.90 10.25 -19.66
N GLY A 218 31.88 9.25 -20.52
CA GLY A 218 32.88 8.17 -20.53
C GLY A 218 32.52 6.97 -19.66
N CYS A 219 31.21 6.71 -19.44
CA CYS A 219 30.75 5.46 -18.85
C CYS A 219 31.18 4.27 -19.72
N THR A 220 31.98 3.37 -19.14
CA THR A 220 32.39 2.09 -19.76
C THR A 220 32.06 0.94 -18.81
N ALA A 221 32.07 -0.28 -19.33
CA ALA A 221 31.86 -1.47 -18.50
C ALA A 221 32.93 -1.58 -17.42
N GLU A 222 34.17 -1.25 -17.73
CA GLU A 222 35.31 -1.30 -16.83
C GLU A 222 35.13 -0.31 -15.66
N ASN A 223 34.72 0.93 -15.95
CA ASN A 223 34.46 1.94 -14.92
C ASN A 223 33.29 1.55 -14.00
N LEU A 224 32.24 0.91 -14.54
CA LEU A 224 31.14 0.38 -13.74
C LEU A 224 31.56 -0.81 -12.87
N ILE A 225 32.35 -1.75 -13.43
CA ILE A 225 32.87 -2.89 -12.67
C ILE A 225 33.73 -2.40 -11.49
N GLU A 226 34.57 -1.38 -11.72
CA GLU A 226 35.37 -0.77 -10.66
C GLU A 226 34.49 -0.11 -9.58
N ALA A 227 33.44 0.63 -9.97
CA ALA A 227 32.50 1.24 -9.05
C ALA A 227 31.78 0.19 -8.17
N PHE A 228 31.38 -0.95 -8.74
CA PHE A 228 30.79 -2.07 -7.98
C PHE A 228 31.79 -2.70 -7.01
N ARG A 229 33.04 -2.93 -7.44
CA ARG A 229 34.09 -3.48 -6.54
C ARG A 229 34.32 -2.60 -5.33
N HIS A 230 34.29 -1.27 -5.49
CA HIS A 230 34.42 -0.36 -4.37
C HIS A 230 33.26 -0.44 -3.38
N LEU A 231 32.06 -0.74 -3.84
CA LEU A 231 30.91 -0.96 -2.96
C LEU A 231 31.00 -2.29 -2.20
N ASP A 232 31.41 -3.36 -2.87
CA ASP A 232 31.57 -4.70 -2.26
C ASP A 232 32.73 -4.71 -1.23
N ALA A 233 33.75 -3.86 -1.39
CA ALA A 233 34.89 -3.76 -0.47
C ALA A 233 34.56 -2.99 0.82
N ILE A 234 33.40 -2.31 0.91
CA ILE A 234 32.96 -1.56 2.11
C ILE A 234 32.11 -2.48 3.04
N HIS A 235 31.87 -3.74 2.65
CA HIS A 235 31.27 -4.82 3.40
C HIS A 235 32.31 -5.83 3.84
#